data_159f2c6db91b55e281cf6d5e1f22f9bc
#
_entry.id   159f2c6db91b55e281cf6d5e1f22f9bc
#
_cell.length_a   1.000
_cell.length_b   1.000
_cell.length_c   1.000
_cell.angle_alpha   90.00
_cell.angle_beta   90.00
_cell.angle_gamma   90.00
#
_symmetry.space_group_name_H-M   'P 1'
#
loop_
_entity.id
_entity.type
_entity.pdbx_description
1 polymer ?
#
loop_
_entity_poly.entity_id
_entity_poly.type
_entity_poly.pdbx_seq_one_letter_code
_entity_poly.pdbx_strand_id
1 'polypeptide(L)'
;MSELDEVRSRRRFGLIAGMAVLPLAVDLATKQIALANFSPADPVSTLGGFLKFTLISNSGAAFSVGEDATWLFSAAKLIVITGMLWIARRVRVPLWGVVFGLLVGGAAGNLVDRVFRPPSPFQGAVIDWIQLPYWPVFNIADMAVVCGGALAMVAVFRGINLDGSLVSEKSAETGKPSGPEGKNADDGKGKGQGVN
;
A
#
# COMPACT_ATOMS: atom_id res chain seq x y z
N MET A 1 -22.59 16.56 -0.49
CA MET A 1 -21.87 15.55 -1.27
C MET A 1 -22.78 15.23 -2.44
N SER A 2 -22.33 15.48 -3.69
CA SER A 2 -23.18 15.25 -4.86
C SER A 2 -23.34 13.74 -5.13
N GLU A 3 -24.43 13.35 -5.80
CA GLU A 3 -24.67 11.95 -6.19
C GLU A 3 -23.52 11.39 -7.04
N LEU A 4 -22.89 12.25 -7.87
CA LEU A 4 -21.70 11.90 -8.64
C LEU A 4 -20.47 11.59 -7.76
N ASP A 5 -20.30 12.29 -6.64
CA ASP A 5 -19.19 12.05 -5.71
C ASP A 5 -19.36 10.71 -4.99
N GLU A 6 -20.59 10.34 -4.68
CA GLU A 6 -20.89 9.05 -4.06
C GLU A 6 -20.63 7.88 -5.02
N VAL A 7 -21.09 7.98 -6.28
CA VAL A 7 -20.82 6.97 -7.31
C VAL A 7 -19.34 6.81 -7.58
N ARG A 8 -18.59 7.90 -7.65
CA ARG A 8 -17.13 7.87 -7.82
C ARG A 8 -16.43 7.22 -6.61
N SER A 9 -16.89 7.50 -5.40
CA SER A 9 -16.35 6.90 -4.17
C SER A 9 -16.57 5.38 -4.15
N ARG A 10 -17.77 4.92 -4.46
CA ARG A 10 -18.12 3.48 -4.53
C ARG A 10 -17.27 2.73 -5.57
N ARG A 11 -17.06 3.30 -6.77
CA ARG A 11 -16.21 2.69 -7.82
C ARG A 11 -14.77 2.54 -7.37
N ARG A 12 -14.20 3.52 -6.66
CA ARG A 12 -12.82 3.48 -6.17
C ARG A 12 -12.65 2.45 -5.06
N PHE A 13 -13.59 2.40 -4.13
CA PHE A 13 -13.59 1.38 -3.10
C PHE A 13 -13.71 -0.03 -3.70
N GLY A 14 -14.55 -0.21 -4.71
CA GLY A 14 -14.66 -1.45 -5.48
C GLY A 14 -13.33 -1.85 -6.16
N LEU A 15 -12.61 -0.88 -6.74
CA LEU A 15 -11.29 -1.12 -7.33
C LEU A 15 -10.27 -1.56 -6.28
N ILE A 16 -10.17 -0.84 -5.16
CA ILE A 16 -9.25 -1.19 -4.07
C ILE A 16 -9.57 -2.59 -3.53
N ALA A 17 -10.86 -2.87 -3.27
CA ALA A 17 -11.30 -4.16 -2.78
C ALA A 17 -10.99 -5.29 -3.79
N GLY A 18 -11.31 -5.11 -5.07
CA GLY A 18 -11.01 -6.09 -6.11
C GLY A 18 -9.50 -6.34 -6.24
N MET A 19 -8.70 -5.27 -6.25
CA MET A 19 -7.24 -5.35 -6.31
C MET A 19 -6.61 -5.91 -5.01
N ALA A 20 -7.31 -5.93 -3.89
CA ALA A 20 -6.88 -6.59 -2.67
C ALA A 20 -7.30 -8.07 -2.65
N VAL A 21 -8.52 -8.38 -3.08
CA VAL A 21 -9.04 -9.76 -3.09
C VAL A 21 -8.28 -10.63 -4.08
N LEU A 22 -7.89 -10.10 -5.25
CA LEU A 22 -7.20 -10.87 -6.27
C LEU A 22 -5.86 -11.46 -5.78
N PRO A 23 -4.87 -10.68 -5.32
CA PRO A 23 -3.60 -11.23 -4.83
C PRO A 23 -3.80 -12.09 -3.58
N LEU A 24 -4.74 -11.75 -2.69
CA LEU A 24 -5.09 -12.57 -1.55
C LEU A 24 -5.58 -13.96 -1.98
N ALA A 25 -6.53 -14.04 -2.90
CA ALA A 25 -7.09 -15.30 -3.36
C ALA A 25 -6.04 -16.14 -4.10
N VAL A 26 -5.23 -15.53 -4.97
CA VAL A 26 -4.15 -16.21 -5.69
C VAL A 26 -3.08 -16.71 -4.71
N ASP A 27 -2.69 -15.91 -3.73
CA ASP A 27 -1.72 -16.31 -2.70
C ASP A 27 -2.23 -17.54 -1.90
N LEU A 28 -3.45 -17.47 -1.39
CA LEU A 28 -4.03 -18.58 -0.63
C LEU A 28 -4.15 -19.85 -1.48
N ALA A 29 -4.61 -19.74 -2.73
CA ALA A 29 -4.72 -20.88 -3.64
C ALA A 29 -3.36 -21.50 -3.95
N THR A 30 -2.36 -20.68 -4.30
CA THR A 30 -1.02 -21.17 -4.66
C THR A 30 -0.29 -21.76 -3.45
N LYS A 31 -0.50 -21.25 -2.24
CA LYS A 31 0.01 -21.85 -1.00
C LYS A 31 -0.59 -23.24 -0.74
N GLN A 32 -1.88 -23.45 -1.03
CA GLN A 32 -2.49 -24.79 -0.90
C GLN A 32 -1.90 -25.74 -1.94
N ILE A 33 -1.70 -25.30 -3.18
CA ILE A 33 -1.04 -26.09 -4.22
C ILE A 33 0.39 -26.44 -3.80
N ALA A 34 1.14 -25.47 -3.25
CA ALA A 34 2.50 -25.68 -2.79
C ALA A 34 2.56 -26.73 -1.65
N LEU A 35 1.68 -26.63 -0.68
CA LEU A 35 1.59 -27.59 0.44
C LEU A 35 1.28 -29.01 -0.02
N ALA A 36 0.52 -29.16 -1.09
CA ALA A 36 0.14 -30.48 -1.63
C ALA A 36 1.22 -31.11 -2.52
N ASN A 37 2.12 -30.31 -3.12
CA ASN A 37 3.00 -30.78 -4.19
C ASN A 37 4.51 -30.60 -3.93
N PHE A 38 4.91 -29.73 -3.00
CA PHE A 38 6.32 -29.44 -2.77
C PHE A 38 6.79 -29.90 -1.38
N SER A 39 8.09 -30.17 -1.30
CA SER A 39 8.73 -30.60 -0.06
C SER A 39 10.02 -29.79 0.18
N PRO A 40 10.37 -29.49 1.42
CA PRO A 40 11.66 -28.90 1.74
C PRO A 40 12.84 -29.81 1.39
N ALA A 41 12.61 -31.12 1.44
CA ALA A 41 13.66 -32.13 1.20
C ALA A 41 13.92 -32.38 -0.29
N ASP A 42 12.96 -32.07 -1.16
CA ASP A 42 13.07 -32.33 -2.61
C ASP A 42 12.53 -31.13 -3.42
N PRO A 43 13.33 -30.04 -3.55
CA PRO A 43 12.94 -28.88 -4.34
C PRO A 43 12.88 -29.19 -5.84
N VAL A 44 11.80 -28.79 -6.50
CA VAL A 44 11.64 -28.93 -7.96
C VAL A 44 12.33 -27.78 -8.66
N SER A 45 13.41 -28.08 -9.39
CA SER A 45 14.16 -27.07 -10.15
C SER A 45 13.63 -26.96 -11.57
N THR A 46 13.42 -25.72 -12.04
CA THR A 46 12.98 -25.39 -13.40
C THR A 46 13.87 -24.30 -14.00
N LEU A 47 13.71 -24.01 -15.29
CA LEU A 47 14.48 -22.98 -16.02
C LEU A 47 15.99 -23.09 -15.81
N GLY A 48 16.56 -24.32 -15.91
CA GLY A 48 18.00 -24.53 -15.70
C GLY A 48 18.48 -24.31 -14.29
N GLY A 49 17.60 -24.39 -13.29
CA GLY A 49 17.93 -24.15 -11.87
C GLY A 49 17.75 -22.71 -11.40
N PHE A 50 17.33 -21.80 -12.31
CA PHE A 50 17.07 -20.40 -11.94
C PHE A 50 15.82 -20.26 -11.08
N LEU A 51 14.77 -21.03 -11.34
CA LEU A 51 13.54 -21.04 -10.55
C LEU A 51 13.41 -22.38 -9.85
N LYS A 52 13.24 -22.37 -8.53
CA LYS A 52 12.99 -23.57 -7.74
C LYS A 52 11.68 -23.41 -6.98
N PHE A 53 10.95 -24.50 -6.89
CA PHE A 53 9.78 -24.64 -6.04
C PHE A 53 10.15 -25.50 -4.84
N THR A 54 10.01 -24.97 -3.67
CA THR A 54 10.31 -25.62 -2.39
C THR A 54 9.20 -25.30 -1.40
N LEU A 55 9.33 -25.72 -0.15
CA LEU A 55 8.35 -25.41 0.88
C LEU A 55 9.09 -24.96 2.14
N ILE A 56 8.85 -23.76 2.59
CA ILE A 56 9.41 -23.23 3.83
C ILE A 56 8.28 -22.67 4.69
N SER A 57 8.29 -23.06 5.97
CA SER A 57 7.43 -22.46 7.00
C SER A 57 8.20 -21.34 7.68
N ASN A 58 7.87 -20.09 7.33
CA ASN A 58 8.56 -18.89 7.81
C ASN A 58 7.87 -18.35 9.06
N SER A 59 8.42 -18.65 10.24
CA SER A 59 7.96 -18.09 11.52
C SER A 59 8.37 -16.64 11.75
N GLY A 60 9.30 -16.10 10.94
CA GLY A 60 9.94 -14.80 11.18
C GLY A 60 11.17 -14.89 12.07
N ALA A 61 11.62 -16.09 12.44
CA ALA A 61 12.77 -16.34 13.30
C ALA A 61 14.10 -15.81 12.73
N ALA A 62 14.17 -15.48 11.43
CA ALA A 62 15.34 -14.87 10.79
C ALA A 62 15.81 -13.57 11.45
N PHE A 63 14.98 -12.94 12.26
CA PHE A 63 15.32 -11.70 12.99
C PHE A 63 15.81 -11.97 14.42
N SER A 64 16.14 -13.22 14.79
CA SER A 64 16.62 -13.61 16.15
C SER A 64 15.67 -13.21 17.30
N VAL A 65 14.45 -12.81 16.97
CA VAL A 65 13.38 -12.56 17.93
C VAL A 65 12.68 -13.91 18.12
N GLY A 66 12.90 -14.58 19.23
CA GLY A 66 12.53 -15.98 19.49
C GLY A 66 11.11 -16.35 19.01
N GLU A 67 10.84 -17.65 18.92
CA GLU A 67 9.56 -18.19 18.41
C GLU A 67 8.34 -17.59 19.11
N ASP A 68 8.48 -17.19 20.36
CA ASP A 68 7.43 -16.58 21.19
C ASP A 68 7.01 -15.16 20.74
N ALA A 69 7.80 -14.47 19.89
CA ALA A 69 7.51 -13.11 19.46
C ALA A 69 6.86 -13.00 18.06
N THR A 70 6.50 -14.12 17.45
CA THR A 70 5.84 -14.16 16.13
C THR A 70 4.54 -13.35 16.09
N TRP A 71 3.81 -13.28 17.21
CA TRP A 71 2.60 -12.46 17.33
C TRP A 71 2.87 -10.96 17.08
N LEU A 72 4.07 -10.47 17.37
CA LEU A 72 4.45 -9.07 17.15
C LEU A 72 4.44 -8.72 15.65
N PHE A 73 4.91 -9.64 14.79
CA PHE A 73 4.83 -9.47 13.34
C PHE A 73 3.39 -9.47 12.84
N SER A 74 2.53 -10.28 13.46
CA SER A 74 1.09 -10.31 13.13
C SER A 74 0.40 -9.01 13.54
N ALA A 75 0.69 -8.51 14.75
CA ALA A 75 0.19 -7.23 15.23
C ALA A 75 0.67 -6.06 14.37
N ALA A 76 1.96 -6.03 14.02
CA ALA A 76 2.52 -5.01 13.14
C ALA A 76 1.82 -5.02 11.75
N LYS A 77 1.62 -6.20 11.15
CA LYS A 77 0.88 -6.32 9.88
C LYS A 77 -0.56 -5.82 10.00
N LEU A 78 -1.25 -6.13 11.08
CA LEU A 78 -2.62 -5.67 11.32
C LEU A 78 -2.68 -4.14 11.43
N ILE A 79 -1.74 -3.53 12.15
CA ILE A 79 -1.62 -2.07 12.26
C ILE A 79 -1.37 -1.44 10.89
N VAL A 80 -0.44 -2.01 10.11
CA VAL A 80 -0.11 -1.51 8.76
C VAL A 80 -1.32 -1.62 7.83
N ILE A 81 -2.02 -2.77 7.80
CA ILE A 81 -3.24 -2.96 6.99
C ILE A 81 -4.30 -1.94 7.38
N THR A 82 -4.56 -1.77 8.68
CA THR A 82 -5.55 -0.81 9.18
C THR A 82 -5.19 0.62 8.79
N GLY A 83 -3.93 1.00 8.94
CA GLY A 83 -3.42 2.31 8.51
C GLY A 83 -3.57 2.52 7.00
N MET A 84 -3.21 1.52 6.19
CA MET A 84 -3.39 1.57 4.74
C MET A 84 -4.86 1.72 4.34
N LEU A 85 -5.78 0.97 4.96
CA LEU A 85 -7.22 1.10 4.72
C LEU A 85 -7.75 2.47 5.12
N TRP A 86 -7.23 3.05 6.21
CA TRP A 86 -7.58 4.40 6.63
C TRP A 86 -7.12 5.46 5.63
N ILE A 87 -5.88 5.36 5.14
CA ILE A 87 -5.33 6.27 4.11
C ILE A 87 -6.04 6.06 2.77
N ALA A 88 -6.40 4.83 2.42
CA ALA A 88 -7.08 4.47 1.17
C ALA A 88 -8.41 5.21 0.98
N ARG A 89 -9.05 5.67 2.05
CA ARG A 89 -10.25 6.53 2.00
C ARG A 89 -10.00 7.87 1.29
N ARG A 90 -8.75 8.33 1.26
CA ARG A 90 -8.34 9.58 0.61
C ARG A 90 -7.98 9.39 -0.87
N VAL A 91 -7.89 8.16 -1.33
CA VAL A 91 -7.50 7.83 -2.70
C VAL A 91 -8.57 8.29 -3.68
N ARG A 92 -8.14 9.09 -4.67
CA ARG A 92 -9.03 9.60 -5.73
C ARG A 92 -8.63 9.17 -7.13
N VAL A 93 -7.46 8.59 -7.33
CA VAL A 93 -6.96 8.13 -8.63
C VAL A 93 -6.81 6.61 -8.68
N PRO A 94 -7.09 5.98 -9.84
CA PRO A 94 -7.03 4.53 -10.00
C PRO A 94 -5.66 3.95 -9.67
N LEU A 95 -4.56 4.64 -10.03
CA LEU A 95 -3.20 4.19 -9.76
C LEU A 95 -2.98 3.90 -8.27
N TRP A 96 -3.36 4.84 -7.39
CA TRP A 96 -3.27 4.62 -5.95
C TRP A 96 -4.26 3.56 -5.45
N GLY A 97 -5.40 3.38 -6.14
CA GLY A 97 -6.31 2.27 -5.86
C GLY A 97 -5.67 0.91 -6.09
N VAL A 98 -4.92 0.74 -7.19
CA VAL A 98 -4.13 -0.46 -7.48
C VAL A 98 -3.02 -0.65 -6.44
N VAL A 99 -2.27 0.40 -6.14
CA VAL A 99 -1.20 0.38 -5.12
C VAL A 99 -1.72 -0.13 -3.79
N PHE A 100 -2.75 0.52 -3.24
CA PHE A 100 -3.31 0.12 -1.95
C PHE A 100 -3.95 -1.27 -1.98
N GLY A 101 -4.58 -1.64 -3.10
CA GLY A 101 -5.14 -2.97 -3.28
C GLY A 101 -4.05 -4.05 -3.20
N LEU A 102 -2.96 -3.91 -3.95
CA LEU A 102 -1.84 -4.85 -3.93
C LEU A 102 -1.17 -4.95 -2.56
N LEU A 103 -0.91 -3.80 -1.92
CA LEU A 103 -0.27 -3.76 -0.59
C LEU A 103 -1.16 -4.42 0.48
N VAL A 104 -2.45 -4.08 0.52
CA VAL A 104 -3.40 -4.63 1.49
C VAL A 104 -3.62 -6.12 1.23
N GLY A 105 -3.84 -6.52 -0.03
CA GLY A 105 -4.07 -7.92 -0.39
C GLY A 105 -2.87 -8.81 -0.09
N GLY A 106 -1.66 -8.36 -0.42
CA GLY A 106 -0.42 -9.08 -0.09
C GLY A 106 -0.19 -9.17 1.42
N ALA A 107 -0.32 -8.05 2.14
CA ALA A 107 -0.18 -8.07 3.59
C ALA A 107 -1.21 -8.98 4.26
N ALA A 108 -2.46 -9.00 3.76
CA ALA A 108 -3.54 -9.85 4.24
C ALA A 108 -3.27 -11.34 3.98
N GLY A 109 -2.72 -11.73 2.81
CA GLY A 109 -2.36 -13.12 2.50
C GLY A 109 -1.41 -13.72 3.54
N ASN A 110 -0.35 -12.99 3.87
CA ASN A 110 0.58 -13.41 4.91
C ASN A 110 -0.03 -13.33 6.32
N LEU A 111 -0.96 -12.40 6.58
CA LEU A 111 -1.65 -12.32 7.86
C LEU A 111 -2.61 -13.51 8.06
N VAL A 112 -3.29 -13.97 7.01
CA VAL A 112 -4.14 -15.17 7.07
C VAL A 112 -3.35 -16.39 7.53
N ASP A 113 -2.14 -16.62 6.99
CA ASP A 113 -1.27 -17.70 7.47
C ASP A 113 -0.97 -17.56 8.96
N ARG A 114 -0.62 -16.36 9.39
CA ARG A 114 -0.29 -16.08 10.80
C ARG A 114 -1.45 -16.30 11.76
N VAL A 115 -2.67 -16.04 11.32
CA VAL A 115 -3.87 -16.17 12.16
C VAL A 115 -4.37 -17.61 12.19
N PHE A 116 -4.32 -18.33 11.05
CA PHE A 116 -5.04 -19.60 10.91
C PHE A 116 -4.15 -20.85 10.84
N ARG A 117 -2.80 -20.69 10.73
CA ARG A 117 -1.90 -21.85 10.73
C ARG A 117 -1.31 -22.13 12.11
N PRO A 118 -0.83 -23.36 12.34
CA PRO A 118 -0.10 -23.71 13.55
C PRO A 118 1.13 -22.81 13.78
N PRO A 119 1.60 -22.67 15.05
CA PRO A 119 1.18 -23.42 16.25
C PRO A 119 -0.08 -22.85 16.94
N SER A 120 -0.35 -21.56 16.83
CA SER A 120 -1.51 -20.92 17.48
C SER A 120 -1.94 -19.66 16.72
N PRO A 121 -3.15 -19.13 16.97
CA PRO A 121 -3.60 -17.90 16.34
C PRO A 121 -2.60 -16.75 16.54
N PHE A 122 -2.34 -16.01 15.47
CA PHE A 122 -1.34 -14.91 15.38
C PHE A 122 0.13 -15.32 15.49
N GLN A 123 0.42 -16.62 15.69
CA GLN A 123 1.77 -17.19 15.74
C GLN A 123 2.06 -18.15 14.59
N GLY A 124 1.11 -18.34 13.67
CA GLY A 124 1.25 -19.22 12.52
C GLY A 124 2.44 -18.85 11.63
N ALA A 125 3.04 -19.86 11.00
CA ALA A 125 4.11 -19.67 10.04
C ALA A 125 3.54 -19.33 8.66
N VAL A 126 4.19 -18.39 7.97
CA VAL A 126 3.87 -18.05 6.58
C VAL A 126 4.44 -19.14 5.67
N ILE A 127 3.70 -19.55 4.66
CA ILE A 127 4.15 -20.52 3.66
C ILE A 127 4.82 -19.78 2.51
N ASP A 128 6.14 -20.01 2.37
CA ASP A 128 6.97 -19.53 1.28
C ASP A 128 7.37 -20.70 0.38
N TRP A 129 7.31 -20.53 -0.95
CA TRP A 129 7.46 -21.66 -1.85
C TRP A 129 8.16 -21.34 -3.18
N ILE A 130 8.47 -20.07 -3.46
CA ILE A 130 9.18 -19.63 -4.67
C ILE A 130 10.60 -19.26 -4.28
N GLN A 131 11.60 -19.87 -4.93
CA GLN A 131 13.00 -19.59 -4.67
C GLN A 131 13.72 -19.16 -5.94
N LEU A 132 14.38 -18.01 -5.88
CA LEU A 132 15.31 -17.53 -6.89
C LEU A 132 16.76 -17.61 -6.35
N PRO A 133 17.80 -17.67 -7.23
CA PRO A 133 19.19 -17.63 -6.82
C PRO A 133 19.49 -16.37 -5.98
N TYR A 134 20.18 -16.57 -4.87
CA TYR A 134 20.59 -15.48 -3.96
C TYR A 134 19.45 -14.65 -3.37
N TRP A 135 18.21 -15.15 -3.42
CA TRP A 135 17.04 -14.49 -2.88
C TRP A 135 16.36 -15.37 -1.83
N PRO A 136 15.84 -14.79 -0.73
CA PRO A 136 15.01 -15.55 0.20
C PRO A 136 13.83 -16.22 -0.48
N VAL A 137 13.36 -17.35 0.03
CA VAL A 137 12.14 -17.98 -0.46
C VAL A 137 10.97 -17.06 -0.12
N PHE A 138 10.04 -16.89 -1.06
CA PHE A 138 8.92 -15.97 -0.97
C PHE A 138 7.63 -16.59 -1.54
N ASN A 139 6.54 -15.83 -1.52
CA ASN A 139 5.22 -16.23 -1.98
C ASN A 139 4.54 -15.14 -2.84
N ILE A 140 3.33 -15.37 -3.29
CA ILE A 140 2.57 -14.42 -4.14
C ILE A 140 2.19 -13.16 -3.35
N ALA A 141 1.90 -13.27 -2.05
CA ALA A 141 1.62 -12.11 -1.21
C ALA A 141 2.81 -11.13 -1.15
N ASP A 142 4.04 -11.65 -1.05
CA ASP A 142 5.26 -10.84 -1.06
C ASP A 142 5.45 -10.15 -2.41
N MET A 143 5.19 -10.87 -3.52
CA MET A 143 5.21 -10.29 -4.87
C MET A 143 4.22 -9.12 -4.99
N ALA A 144 3.01 -9.28 -4.46
CA ALA A 144 2.01 -8.21 -4.48
C ALA A 144 2.47 -6.99 -3.70
N VAL A 145 3.10 -7.17 -2.53
CA VAL A 145 3.67 -6.07 -1.73
C VAL A 145 4.80 -5.38 -2.49
N VAL A 146 5.72 -6.13 -3.10
CA VAL A 146 6.85 -5.56 -3.87
C VAL A 146 6.32 -4.79 -5.09
N CYS A 147 5.39 -5.36 -5.86
CA CYS A 147 4.77 -4.69 -7.00
C CYS A 147 4.01 -3.42 -6.57
N GLY A 148 3.23 -3.49 -5.48
CA GLY A 148 2.53 -2.35 -4.92
C GLY A 148 3.49 -1.24 -4.49
N GLY A 149 4.59 -1.59 -3.81
CA GLY A 149 5.65 -0.66 -3.43
C GLY A 149 6.34 -0.01 -4.63
N ALA A 150 6.67 -0.79 -5.66
CA ALA A 150 7.26 -0.27 -6.89
C ALA A 150 6.32 0.72 -7.60
N LEU A 151 5.03 0.39 -7.71
CA LEU A 151 4.03 1.30 -8.27
C LEU A 151 3.86 2.57 -7.43
N ALA A 152 3.91 2.46 -6.09
CA ALA A 152 3.89 3.62 -5.20
C ALA A 152 5.08 4.55 -5.47
N MET A 153 6.30 4.01 -5.60
CA MET A 153 7.47 4.78 -5.97
C MET A 153 7.29 5.49 -7.31
N VAL A 154 6.79 4.79 -8.34
CA VAL A 154 6.51 5.40 -9.65
C VAL A 154 5.51 6.55 -9.51
N ALA A 155 4.45 6.39 -8.71
CA ALA A 155 3.46 7.44 -8.47
C ALA A 155 4.09 8.67 -7.80
N VAL A 156 4.93 8.46 -6.79
CA VAL A 156 5.66 9.51 -6.07
C VAL A 156 6.64 10.24 -7.00
N PHE A 157 7.46 9.51 -7.77
CA PHE A 157 8.42 10.13 -8.71
C PHE A 157 7.72 10.91 -9.82
N ARG A 158 6.50 10.55 -10.19
CA ARG A 158 5.66 11.33 -11.12
C ARG A 158 4.91 12.48 -10.45
N GLY A 159 5.12 12.71 -9.18
CA GLY A 159 4.46 13.76 -8.42
C GLY A 159 2.95 13.60 -8.29
N ILE A 160 2.42 12.37 -8.43
CA ILE A 160 0.98 12.10 -8.36
C ILE A 160 0.56 11.94 -6.90
N ASN A 161 -0.22 12.88 -6.37
CA ASN A 161 -0.79 12.79 -5.05
C ASN A 161 -1.97 11.79 -4.98
N LEU A 162 -2.39 11.40 -3.77
CA LEU A 162 -3.53 10.50 -3.55
C LEU A 162 -4.85 11.04 -4.12
N ASP A 163 -5.01 12.36 -4.14
CA ASP A 163 -6.16 13.07 -4.68
C ASP A 163 -6.10 13.29 -6.20
N GLY A 164 -4.94 13.01 -6.82
CA GLY A 164 -4.70 13.17 -8.26
C GLY A 164 -4.11 14.50 -8.64
N SER A 165 -3.90 15.42 -7.70
CA SER A 165 -3.16 16.66 -7.97
C SER A 165 -1.68 16.34 -8.22
N LEU A 166 -1.02 17.13 -9.08
CA LEU A 166 0.43 17.09 -9.25
C LEU A 166 1.10 17.99 -8.21
N VAL A 167 2.21 17.53 -7.66
CA VAL A 167 2.99 18.29 -6.66
C VAL A 167 3.39 19.67 -7.22
N SER A 168 3.70 19.77 -8.52
CA SER A 168 4.04 21.02 -9.18
C SER A 168 2.90 22.07 -9.18
N GLU A 169 1.65 21.63 -9.35
CA GLU A 169 0.48 22.51 -9.35
C GLU A 169 0.21 23.09 -7.96
N LYS A 170 0.36 22.27 -6.92
CA LYS A 170 0.12 22.69 -5.54
C LYS A 170 1.16 23.70 -5.04
N SER A 171 2.40 23.58 -5.51
CA SER A 171 3.47 24.56 -5.22
C SER A 171 3.22 25.91 -5.91
N ALA A 172 2.59 25.91 -7.08
CA ALA A 172 2.24 27.13 -7.82
C ALA A 172 1.05 27.89 -7.17
N GLU A 173 0.10 27.16 -6.58
CA GLU A 173 -1.04 27.78 -5.86
C GLU A 173 -0.62 28.42 -4.52
N THR A 174 0.26 27.77 -3.77
CA THR A 174 0.77 28.29 -2.49
C THR A 174 1.79 29.42 -2.64
N GLY A 175 2.40 29.57 -3.82
CA GLY A 175 3.36 30.62 -4.14
C GLY A 175 2.77 31.91 -4.73
N LYS A 176 1.44 32.01 -4.86
CA LYS A 176 0.80 33.23 -5.34
C LYS A 176 0.80 34.26 -4.21
N PRO A 177 1.57 35.39 -4.33
CA PRO A 177 1.53 36.41 -3.30
C PRO A 177 0.10 36.97 -3.24
N SER A 178 -0.47 37.02 -2.06
CA SER A 178 -1.67 37.82 -1.79
C SER A 178 -1.35 39.24 -2.22
N GLY A 179 -2.01 39.69 -3.29
CA GLY A 179 -1.86 41.07 -3.82
C GLY A 179 -2.14 42.06 -2.70
N PRO A 180 -1.48 43.24 -2.73
CA PRO A 180 -1.67 44.23 -1.69
C PRO A 180 -3.12 44.71 -1.72
N GLU A 181 -3.79 44.54 -0.57
CA GLU A 181 -5.05 45.20 -0.28
C GLU A 181 -4.92 46.69 -0.58
N GLY A 182 -5.68 47.17 -1.57
CA GLY A 182 -5.76 48.58 -1.91
C GLY A 182 -6.19 49.40 -0.70
N LYS A 183 -5.25 50.11 -0.09
CA LYS A 183 -5.55 51.19 0.82
C LYS A 183 -6.20 52.27 -0.02
N ASN A 184 -7.50 52.41 0.09
CA ASN A 184 -8.22 53.59 -0.34
C ASN A 184 -7.67 54.80 0.45
N ALA A 185 -6.87 55.63 -0.21
CA ALA A 185 -6.51 56.94 0.27
C ALA A 185 -7.75 57.82 0.13
N ASP A 186 -8.32 58.12 1.29
CA ASP A 186 -9.35 59.15 1.44
C ASP A 186 -8.71 60.54 1.25
N ASP A 187 -8.99 61.13 0.07
CA ASP A 187 -8.57 62.47 -0.28
C ASP A 187 -9.50 63.51 0.34
N GLY A 188 -9.16 63.89 1.58
CA GLY A 188 -9.79 64.96 2.31
C GLY A 188 -9.56 66.31 1.64
N LYS A 189 -10.56 66.81 0.93
CA LYS A 189 -10.63 68.20 0.43
C LYS A 189 -10.67 69.17 1.61
N GLY A 190 -9.55 69.82 1.92
CA GLY A 190 -9.50 71.03 2.73
C GLY A 190 -9.88 72.26 1.94
N LYS A 191 -11.02 72.83 2.22
CA LYS A 191 -11.40 74.19 1.77
C LYS A 191 -10.58 75.23 2.52
N GLY A 192 -9.74 75.99 1.84
CA GLY A 192 -9.18 77.21 2.31
C GLY A 192 -9.98 78.40 1.75
N GLN A 193 -10.74 79.09 2.61
CA GLN A 193 -11.28 80.41 2.27
C GLN A 193 -10.21 81.44 2.54
N GLY A 194 -10.03 82.32 1.50
CA GLY A 194 -9.34 83.57 1.62
C GLY A 194 -10.13 84.62 2.37
N VAL A 195 -9.58 85.68 2.70
CA VAL A 195 -10.15 87.06 2.73
C VAL A 195 -9.02 88.04 3.04
N ASN A 196 -9.00 89.10 2.22
CA ASN A 196 -8.33 90.36 2.24
C ASN A 196 -6.85 90.44 1.95
#